data_bffc9153eb5f119f3bfe1659cd5305cf
#
_entry.id   bffc9153eb5f119f3bfe1659cd5305cf
#
_cell.length_a   1.000
_cell.length_b   1.000
_cell.length_c   1.000
_cell.angle_alpha   90.00
_cell.angle_beta   90.00
_cell.angle_gamma   90.00
#
_symmetry.space_group_name_H-M   'P 1'
#
loop_
_entity.id
_entity.type
_entity.pdbx_description
1 polymer ?
#
loop_
_entity_poly.entity_id
_entity_poly.type
_entity_poly.pdbx_seq_one_letter_code
_entity_poly.pdbx_strand_id
1 'polypeptide(L)'
;TFLYPNGDKYEGDYLDDNRNGQGTLTYANGDIYAGDWKDGNMDGQGIYTYNNGNKYDGSWRDDNRSGRGTFLYPNGDKYDGDYLDDKRNGQGTLTYANGDMYAGDWKDGNRTGQGKYFFTNGDIYEGIFLDGKFHGQGNFIYANGEKYEGAWSGGIRTGDGNYFFNSGEMFSGDWKDDKRTGQGIYTFTNGDRYEGMF
;
A
#
# COMPACT_ATOMS: atom_id res chain seq x y z
N THR A 1 19.98 20.17 -27.41
CA THR A 1 20.12 18.71 -27.46
C THR A 1 21.57 18.33 -27.28
N PHE A 2 21.85 17.40 -26.41
CA PHE A 2 23.19 16.85 -26.18
C PHE A 2 23.13 15.31 -26.28
N LEU A 3 24.06 14.72 -27.06
CA LEU A 3 24.20 13.27 -27.20
C LEU A 3 25.46 12.82 -26.45
N TYR A 4 25.28 11.97 -25.45
CA TYR A 4 26.38 11.43 -24.64
C TYR A 4 27.06 10.24 -25.34
N PRO A 5 28.36 9.99 -25.08
CA PRO A 5 29.07 8.85 -25.66
C PRO A 5 28.49 7.46 -25.35
N ASN A 6 27.76 7.34 -24.22
CA ASN A 6 27.05 6.11 -23.82
C ASN A 6 25.74 5.86 -24.55
N GLY A 7 25.33 6.82 -25.44
CA GLY A 7 24.09 6.72 -26.19
C GLY A 7 22.88 7.44 -25.57
N ASP A 8 23.04 8.02 -24.38
CA ASP A 8 21.99 8.82 -23.77
C ASP A 8 21.81 10.15 -24.54
N LYS A 9 20.57 10.65 -24.57
CA LYS A 9 20.24 11.92 -25.24
C LYS A 9 19.52 12.83 -24.26
N TYR A 10 20.04 14.06 -24.06
CA TYR A 10 19.36 15.06 -23.25
C TYR A 10 18.87 16.22 -24.10
N GLU A 11 17.65 16.69 -23.83
CA GLU A 11 17.01 17.86 -24.44
C GLU A 11 16.43 18.72 -23.33
N GLY A 12 17.04 19.87 -23.05
CA GLY A 12 16.60 20.72 -21.95
C GLY A 12 17.58 21.83 -21.63
N ASP A 13 17.34 22.44 -20.48
CA ASP A 13 18.10 23.58 -19.99
C ASP A 13 19.40 23.13 -19.30
N TYR A 14 20.41 24.00 -19.39
CA TYR A 14 21.72 23.87 -18.73
C TYR A 14 22.06 25.15 -17.98
N LEU A 15 22.70 24.98 -16.83
CA LEU A 15 23.35 26.06 -16.08
C LEU A 15 24.70 25.52 -15.59
N ASP A 16 25.78 26.29 -15.89
CA ASP A 16 27.16 25.96 -15.52
C ASP A 16 27.53 24.51 -15.90
N ASP A 17 27.27 24.13 -17.15
CA ASP A 17 27.49 22.80 -17.73
C ASP A 17 26.70 21.64 -17.10
N ASN A 18 25.81 21.91 -16.12
CA ASN A 18 24.92 20.92 -15.53
C ASN A 18 23.50 21.03 -16.08
N ARG A 19 22.79 19.89 -16.18
CA ARG A 19 21.36 19.89 -16.47
C ARG A 19 20.65 20.66 -15.35
N ASN A 20 19.83 21.63 -15.72
CA ASN A 20 19.15 22.51 -14.77
C ASN A 20 17.87 23.04 -15.40
N GLY A 21 16.80 23.25 -14.59
CA GLY A 21 15.50 23.65 -15.14
C GLY A 21 14.74 22.47 -15.72
N GLN A 22 14.06 22.66 -16.86
CA GLN A 22 13.26 21.62 -17.51
C GLN A 22 14.07 20.83 -18.55
N GLY A 23 13.89 19.50 -18.56
CA GLY A 23 14.56 18.69 -19.57
C GLY A 23 14.08 17.27 -19.66
N THR A 24 14.39 16.64 -20.80
CA THR A 24 14.12 15.23 -21.08
C THR A 24 15.43 14.49 -21.30
N LEU A 25 15.67 13.45 -20.53
CA LEU A 25 16.76 12.50 -20.74
C LEU A 25 16.19 11.18 -21.25
N THR A 26 16.62 10.79 -22.45
CA THR A 26 16.39 9.47 -23.01
C THR A 26 17.65 8.66 -22.79
N TYR A 27 17.56 7.61 -22.00
CA TYR A 27 18.65 6.68 -21.72
C TYR A 27 18.86 5.70 -22.87
N ALA A 28 20.07 5.22 -23.06
CA ALA A 28 20.40 4.25 -24.09
C ALA A 28 19.66 2.91 -23.96
N ASN A 29 19.20 2.58 -22.73
CA ASN A 29 18.40 1.40 -22.45
C ASN A 29 16.91 1.57 -22.81
N GLY A 30 16.50 2.77 -23.23
CA GLY A 30 15.13 3.09 -23.60
C GLY A 30 14.27 3.69 -22.47
N ASP A 31 14.81 3.87 -21.27
CA ASP A 31 14.14 4.64 -20.22
C ASP A 31 14.07 6.12 -20.62
N ILE A 32 13.07 6.85 -20.09
CA ILE A 32 12.92 8.29 -20.34
C ILE A 32 12.55 8.97 -19.03
N TYR A 33 13.29 10.02 -18.69
CA TYR A 33 12.88 10.98 -17.68
C TYR A 33 12.56 12.32 -18.33
N ALA A 34 11.43 12.92 -17.97
CA ALA A 34 11.01 14.25 -18.37
C ALA A 34 10.54 15.04 -17.15
N GLY A 35 11.22 16.12 -16.82
CA GLY A 35 10.89 16.89 -15.60
C GLY A 35 11.95 17.90 -15.21
N ASP A 36 11.92 18.24 -13.90
CA ASP A 36 12.81 19.20 -13.28
C ASP A 36 14.20 18.62 -13.04
N TRP A 37 15.20 19.46 -13.27
CA TRP A 37 16.61 19.15 -13.06
C TRP A 37 17.28 20.22 -12.20
N LYS A 38 18.15 19.81 -11.32
CA LYS A 38 18.99 20.69 -10.53
C LYS A 38 20.39 20.09 -10.36
N ASP A 39 21.41 20.89 -10.72
CA ASP A 39 22.83 20.51 -10.59
C ASP A 39 23.17 19.13 -11.18
N GLY A 40 22.51 18.78 -12.30
CA GLY A 40 22.68 17.51 -13.00
C GLY A 40 21.78 16.36 -12.53
N ASN A 41 21.04 16.51 -11.43
CA ASN A 41 20.15 15.49 -10.85
C ASN A 41 18.68 15.74 -11.17
N MET A 42 17.87 14.68 -11.19
CA MET A 42 16.40 14.78 -11.17
C MET A 42 15.99 15.36 -9.81
N ASP A 43 15.42 16.57 -9.80
CA ASP A 43 15.03 17.27 -8.57
C ASP A 43 13.85 18.20 -8.84
N GLY A 44 12.70 17.95 -8.17
CA GLY A 44 11.44 18.64 -8.43
C GLY A 44 10.36 17.68 -8.93
N GLN A 45 9.56 18.09 -9.91
CA GLN A 45 8.51 17.26 -10.50
C GLN A 45 9.01 16.61 -11.80
N GLY A 46 8.65 15.32 -11.98
CA GLY A 46 9.05 14.64 -13.20
C GLY A 46 8.37 13.30 -13.42
N ILE A 47 8.39 12.88 -14.67
CA ILE A 47 7.85 11.61 -15.12
C ILE A 47 9.01 10.73 -15.57
N TYR A 48 9.13 9.56 -14.96
CA TYR A 48 10.07 8.51 -15.38
C TYR A 48 9.29 7.36 -16.02
N THR A 49 9.58 7.10 -17.28
CA THR A 49 9.01 5.97 -18.04
C THR A 49 10.10 4.94 -18.23
N TYR A 50 9.92 3.78 -17.63
CA TYR A 50 10.84 2.64 -17.73
C TYR A 50 10.60 1.87 -19.02
N ASN A 51 11.63 1.31 -19.60
CA ASN A 51 11.56 0.50 -20.82
C ASN A 51 10.73 -0.78 -20.65
N ASN A 52 10.55 -1.23 -19.39
CA ASN A 52 9.71 -2.37 -19.04
C ASN A 52 8.22 -2.03 -18.89
N GLY A 53 7.83 -0.76 -19.17
CA GLY A 53 6.45 -0.29 -19.12
C GLY A 53 5.99 0.24 -17.76
N ASN A 54 6.83 0.21 -16.73
CA ASN A 54 6.55 0.97 -15.50
C ASN A 54 6.55 2.47 -15.76
N LYS A 55 5.81 3.23 -14.97
CA LYS A 55 5.82 4.70 -15.02
C LYS A 55 5.72 5.27 -13.61
N TYR A 56 6.60 6.21 -13.29
CA TYR A 56 6.48 7.05 -12.10
C TYR A 56 6.20 8.48 -12.52
N ASP A 57 5.26 9.12 -11.85
CA ASP A 57 4.88 10.52 -12.03
C ASP A 57 4.80 11.17 -10.65
N GLY A 58 5.72 12.06 -10.32
CA GLY A 58 5.78 12.63 -8.97
C GLY A 58 7.06 13.41 -8.68
N SER A 59 7.29 13.56 -7.37
CA SER A 59 8.40 14.37 -6.84
C SER A 59 9.70 13.57 -6.79
N TRP A 60 10.79 14.28 -7.07
CA TRP A 60 12.16 13.79 -7.09
C TRP A 60 13.05 14.65 -6.21
N ARG A 61 14.08 14.06 -5.62
CA ARG A 61 15.17 14.74 -4.92
C ARG A 61 16.45 13.95 -5.12
N ASP A 62 17.48 14.61 -5.65
CA ASP A 62 18.81 14.03 -5.86
C ASP A 62 18.72 12.62 -6.51
N ASP A 63 18.04 12.55 -7.68
CA ASP A 63 17.78 11.34 -8.47
C ASP A 63 16.87 10.27 -7.81
N ASN A 64 16.39 10.49 -6.58
CA ASN A 64 15.52 9.56 -5.88
C ASN A 64 14.07 10.05 -5.87
N ARG A 65 13.10 9.13 -5.97
CA ARG A 65 11.69 9.44 -5.73
C ARG A 65 11.51 9.84 -4.27
N SER A 66 10.99 11.04 -4.03
CA SER A 66 10.85 11.60 -2.70
C SER A 66 9.67 12.57 -2.66
N GLY A 67 8.80 12.45 -1.66
CA GLY A 67 7.52 13.17 -1.62
C GLY A 67 6.40 12.42 -2.33
N ARG A 68 5.38 13.14 -2.81
CA ARG A 68 4.19 12.52 -3.40
C ARG A 68 4.44 12.04 -4.84
N GLY A 69 3.91 10.86 -5.18
CA GLY A 69 3.97 10.36 -6.54
C GLY A 69 3.04 9.18 -6.82
N THR A 70 2.80 8.97 -8.10
CA THR A 70 2.02 7.85 -8.63
C THR A 70 2.94 6.90 -9.39
N PHE A 71 2.87 5.61 -9.06
CA PHE A 71 3.58 4.55 -9.78
C PHE A 71 2.57 3.63 -10.47
N LEU A 72 2.69 3.49 -11.78
CA LEU A 72 1.89 2.59 -12.60
C LEU A 72 2.73 1.38 -13.01
N TYR A 73 2.21 0.20 -12.73
CA TYR A 73 2.83 -1.07 -13.10
C TYR A 73 2.21 -1.61 -14.39
N PRO A 74 2.98 -2.32 -15.25
CA PRO A 74 2.46 -2.88 -16.51
C PRO A 74 1.35 -3.91 -16.32
N ASN A 75 1.29 -4.55 -15.14
CA ASN A 75 0.22 -5.49 -14.79
C ASN A 75 -1.10 -4.80 -14.43
N GLY A 76 -1.14 -3.46 -14.39
CA GLY A 76 -2.32 -2.66 -14.03
C GLY A 76 -2.40 -2.25 -12.56
N ASP A 77 -1.46 -2.67 -11.71
CA ASP A 77 -1.38 -2.13 -10.34
C ASP A 77 -1.04 -0.64 -10.37
N LYS A 78 -1.55 0.11 -9.39
CA LYS A 78 -1.28 1.54 -9.24
C LYS A 78 -1.02 1.86 -7.77
N TYR A 79 0.11 2.47 -7.48
CA TYR A 79 0.37 3.10 -6.19
C TYR A 79 0.26 4.62 -6.32
N ASP A 80 -0.42 5.27 -5.38
CA ASP A 80 -0.50 6.71 -5.21
C ASP A 80 -0.20 7.05 -3.76
N GLY A 81 0.90 7.71 -3.48
CA GLY A 81 1.31 7.96 -2.09
C GLY A 81 2.70 8.57 -1.95
N ASP A 82 3.17 8.55 -0.72
CA ASP A 82 4.43 9.16 -0.33
C ASP A 82 5.62 8.23 -0.59
N TYR A 83 6.74 8.84 -0.96
CA TYR A 83 8.04 8.21 -1.17
C TYR A 83 9.11 8.89 -0.33
N LEU A 84 10.06 8.09 0.12
CA LEU A 84 11.31 8.53 0.73
C LEU A 84 12.43 7.62 0.22
N ASP A 85 13.44 8.22 -0.40
CA ASP A 85 14.61 7.52 -0.93
C ASP A 85 14.22 6.26 -1.73
N ASP A 86 13.43 6.48 -2.80
CA ASP A 86 12.91 5.45 -3.72
C ASP A 86 11.93 4.42 -3.12
N LYS A 87 11.63 4.48 -1.83
CA LYS A 87 10.73 3.55 -1.17
C LYS A 87 9.38 4.20 -0.85
N ARG A 88 8.29 3.43 -0.96
CA ARG A 88 6.98 3.85 -0.43
C ARG A 88 7.13 4.05 1.08
N ASN A 89 6.77 5.24 1.57
CA ASN A 89 6.94 5.62 2.96
C ASN A 89 5.93 6.72 3.32
N GLY A 90 5.28 6.66 4.48
CA GLY A 90 4.20 7.57 4.83
C GLY A 90 2.83 7.04 4.43
N GLN A 91 1.96 7.89 3.90
CA GLN A 91 0.60 7.50 3.48
C GLN A 91 0.53 7.13 2.00
N GLY A 92 -0.23 6.08 1.69
CA GLY A 92 -0.41 5.69 0.29
C GLY A 92 -1.52 4.70 0.04
N THR A 93 -2.01 4.71 -1.19
CA THR A 93 -3.02 3.80 -1.70
C THR A 93 -2.43 2.92 -2.80
N LEU A 94 -2.55 1.61 -2.65
CA LEU A 94 -2.22 0.64 -3.70
C LEU A 94 -3.51 0.01 -4.19
N THR A 95 -3.81 0.23 -5.46
CA THR A 95 -4.89 -0.45 -6.18
C THR A 95 -4.27 -1.56 -7.02
N TYR A 96 -4.71 -2.77 -6.80
CA TYR A 96 -4.26 -3.94 -7.54
C TYR A 96 -5.05 -4.12 -8.83
N ALA A 97 -4.46 -4.78 -9.82
CA ALA A 97 -5.11 -5.06 -11.10
C ALA A 97 -6.37 -5.91 -10.97
N ASN A 98 -6.47 -6.72 -9.91
CA ASN A 98 -7.67 -7.50 -9.60
C ASN A 98 -8.79 -6.66 -8.98
N GLY A 99 -8.53 -5.38 -8.69
CA GLY A 99 -9.48 -4.44 -8.08
C GLY A 99 -9.42 -4.36 -6.55
N ASP A 100 -8.63 -5.19 -5.87
CA ASP A 100 -8.37 -4.99 -4.44
C ASP A 100 -7.70 -3.63 -4.21
N MET A 101 -7.86 -3.07 -3.00
CA MET A 101 -7.23 -1.80 -2.66
C MET A 101 -6.75 -1.80 -1.21
N TYR A 102 -5.55 -1.31 -1.01
CA TYR A 102 -5.03 -0.96 0.31
C TYR A 102 -4.84 0.55 0.41
N ALA A 103 -5.29 1.15 1.51
CA ALA A 103 -5.04 2.54 1.85
C ALA A 103 -4.55 2.62 3.32
N GLY A 104 -3.39 3.23 3.56
CA GLY A 104 -2.82 3.30 4.91
C GLY A 104 -1.34 3.61 4.95
N ASP A 105 -0.73 3.24 6.09
CA ASP A 105 0.66 3.50 6.39
C ASP A 105 1.61 2.58 5.61
N TRP A 106 2.71 3.18 5.15
CA TRP A 106 3.82 2.50 4.48
C TRP A 106 5.15 2.82 5.16
N LYS A 107 6.01 1.85 5.25
CA LYS A 107 7.40 2.02 5.71
C LYS A 107 8.31 1.09 4.92
N ASP A 108 9.39 1.67 4.35
CA ASP A 108 10.39 0.93 3.58
C ASP A 108 9.82 0.01 2.50
N GLY A 109 8.70 0.45 1.86
CA GLY A 109 8.01 -0.29 0.81
C GLY A 109 6.93 -1.27 1.29
N ASN A 110 6.82 -1.50 2.61
CA ASN A 110 5.86 -2.44 3.21
C ASN A 110 4.65 -1.72 3.81
N ARG A 111 3.47 -2.36 3.72
CA ARG A 111 2.27 -1.94 4.45
C ARG A 111 2.52 -2.17 5.94
N THR A 112 2.29 -1.16 6.77
CA THR A 112 2.52 -1.19 8.21
C THR A 112 1.52 -0.28 8.92
N GLY A 113 1.54 -0.22 10.28
CA GLY A 113 0.71 0.73 11.02
C GLY A 113 -0.78 0.59 10.70
N GLN A 114 -1.49 1.71 10.70
CA GLN A 114 -2.94 1.71 10.44
C GLN A 114 -3.23 1.65 8.94
N GLY A 115 -4.23 0.84 8.57
CA GLY A 115 -4.63 0.74 7.18
C GLY A 115 -5.99 0.07 6.99
N LYS A 116 -6.49 0.23 5.77
CA LYS A 116 -7.74 -0.36 5.32
C LYS A 116 -7.52 -1.14 4.03
N TYR A 117 -7.98 -2.37 4.00
CA TYR A 117 -7.92 -3.22 2.82
C TYR A 117 -9.33 -3.53 2.34
N PHE A 118 -9.59 -3.25 1.08
CA PHE A 118 -10.85 -3.53 0.41
C PHE A 118 -10.62 -4.69 -0.55
N PHE A 119 -11.33 -5.76 -0.35
CA PHE A 119 -11.32 -6.92 -1.23
C PHE A 119 -12.37 -6.76 -2.33
N THR A 120 -12.10 -7.26 -3.50
CA THR A 120 -13.06 -7.25 -4.64
C THR A 120 -14.33 -8.03 -4.39
N ASN A 121 -14.30 -9.01 -3.46
CA ASN A 121 -15.49 -9.74 -3.04
C ASN A 121 -16.41 -8.95 -2.09
N GLY A 122 -16.01 -7.71 -1.72
CA GLY A 122 -16.75 -6.84 -0.82
C GLY A 122 -16.36 -6.92 0.65
N ASP A 123 -15.42 -7.81 1.02
CA ASP A 123 -14.87 -7.85 2.38
C ASP A 123 -14.02 -6.60 2.63
N ILE A 124 -13.91 -6.19 3.90
CA ILE A 124 -13.08 -5.06 4.32
C ILE A 124 -12.33 -5.45 5.59
N TYR A 125 -11.03 -5.20 5.61
CA TYR A 125 -10.24 -5.18 6.83
C TYR A 125 -9.84 -3.75 7.17
N GLU A 126 -9.99 -3.36 8.45
CA GLU A 126 -9.53 -2.08 8.99
C GLU A 126 -8.80 -2.32 10.31
N GLY A 127 -7.51 -1.99 10.37
CA GLY A 127 -6.71 -2.27 11.55
C GLY A 127 -5.21 -2.11 11.31
N ILE A 128 -4.45 -2.76 12.17
CA ILE A 128 -2.99 -2.70 12.14
C ILE A 128 -2.44 -3.68 11.10
N PHE A 129 -1.43 -3.24 10.38
CA PHE A 129 -0.61 -4.04 9.48
C PHE A 129 0.82 -4.13 10.01
N LEU A 130 1.45 -5.28 9.84
CA LEU A 130 2.86 -5.52 10.05
C LEU A 130 3.40 -6.38 8.91
N ASP A 131 4.39 -5.86 8.19
CA ASP A 131 5.00 -6.52 7.02
C ASP A 131 3.96 -7.04 6.01
N GLY A 132 2.96 -6.18 5.74
CA GLY A 132 1.91 -6.46 4.76
C GLY A 132 0.79 -7.38 5.22
N LYS A 133 0.81 -7.88 6.48
CA LYS A 133 -0.18 -8.79 7.04
C LYS A 133 -1.02 -8.12 8.12
N PHE A 134 -2.27 -8.56 8.32
CA PHE A 134 -3.11 -8.14 9.44
C PHE A 134 -2.42 -8.51 10.75
N HIS A 135 -2.39 -7.57 11.68
CA HIS A 135 -1.69 -7.72 12.95
C HIS A 135 -2.36 -6.86 14.03
N GLY A 136 -2.07 -7.14 15.33
CA GLY A 136 -2.63 -6.37 16.44
C GLY A 136 -4.15 -6.35 16.45
N GLN A 137 -4.76 -5.23 16.78
CA GLN A 137 -6.21 -5.07 16.76
C GLN A 137 -6.72 -4.69 15.37
N GLY A 138 -7.84 -5.30 14.96
CA GLY A 138 -8.45 -5.00 13.67
C GLY A 138 -9.87 -5.54 13.54
N ASN A 139 -10.61 -4.90 12.65
CA ASN A 139 -11.99 -5.23 12.29
C ASN A 139 -12.01 -5.84 10.89
N PHE A 140 -12.63 -7.00 10.76
CA PHE A 140 -12.90 -7.62 9.46
C PHE A 140 -14.41 -7.65 9.22
N ILE A 141 -14.86 -6.97 8.20
CA ILE A 141 -16.27 -6.90 7.79
C ILE A 141 -16.40 -7.75 6.54
N TYR A 142 -17.19 -8.81 6.64
CA TYR A 142 -17.47 -9.70 5.54
C TYR A 142 -18.55 -9.11 4.61
N ALA A 143 -18.51 -9.43 3.34
CA ALA A 143 -19.47 -8.98 2.34
C ALA A 143 -20.92 -9.39 2.67
N ASN A 144 -21.10 -10.48 3.44
CA ASN A 144 -22.40 -10.94 3.92
C ASN A 144 -22.93 -10.15 5.13
N GLY A 145 -22.17 -9.15 5.64
CA GLY A 145 -22.56 -8.33 6.78
C GLY A 145 -22.07 -8.84 8.14
N GLU A 146 -21.48 -10.03 8.22
CA GLU A 146 -20.84 -10.51 9.43
C GLU A 146 -19.60 -9.67 9.76
N LYS A 147 -19.16 -9.69 11.02
CA LYS A 147 -18.00 -8.91 11.44
C LYS A 147 -17.19 -9.64 12.50
N TYR A 148 -15.87 -9.53 12.40
CA TYR A 148 -14.95 -9.88 13.46
C TYR A 148 -14.24 -8.62 13.97
N GLU A 149 -14.18 -8.43 15.27
CA GLU A 149 -13.41 -7.39 15.96
C GLU A 149 -12.50 -8.07 16.98
N GLY A 150 -11.18 -7.95 16.82
CA GLY A 150 -10.27 -8.62 17.74
C GLY A 150 -8.82 -8.61 17.31
N ALA A 151 -8.06 -9.50 17.94
CA ALA A 151 -6.63 -9.62 17.72
C ALA A 151 -6.29 -10.44 16.48
N TRP A 152 -5.22 -10.04 15.80
CA TRP A 152 -4.67 -10.65 14.60
C TRP A 152 -3.15 -10.86 14.74
N SER A 153 -2.65 -11.94 14.21
CA SER A 153 -1.22 -12.20 14.10
C SER A 153 -0.92 -12.88 12.78
N GLY A 154 -0.10 -12.22 11.94
CA GLY A 154 0.31 -12.77 10.64
C GLY A 154 -0.83 -13.04 9.65
N GLY A 155 -1.96 -12.33 9.79
CA GLY A 155 -3.16 -12.50 8.97
C GLY A 155 -4.19 -13.48 9.53
N ILE A 156 -3.99 -14.00 10.73
CA ILE A 156 -4.80 -15.03 11.39
C ILE A 156 -5.42 -14.45 12.66
N ARG A 157 -6.72 -14.73 12.92
CA ARG A 157 -7.41 -14.33 14.15
C ARG A 157 -6.82 -15.11 15.33
N THR A 158 -6.52 -14.40 16.43
CA THR A 158 -5.90 -14.95 17.63
C THR A 158 -6.32 -14.15 18.86
N GLY A 159 -6.04 -14.67 20.09
CA GLY A 159 -6.37 -13.96 21.33
C GLY A 159 -7.85 -13.64 21.45
N ASP A 160 -8.18 -12.54 22.12
CA ASP A 160 -9.57 -12.16 22.36
C ASP A 160 -10.19 -11.52 21.11
N GLY A 161 -11.46 -11.89 20.83
CA GLY A 161 -12.21 -11.31 19.72
C GLY A 161 -13.71 -11.56 19.78
N ASN A 162 -14.44 -10.63 19.17
CA ASN A 162 -15.88 -10.69 19.01
C ASN A 162 -16.25 -11.01 17.57
N TYR A 163 -17.17 -11.95 17.39
CA TYR A 163 -17.74 -12.27 16.09
C TYR A 163 -19.24 -11.99 16.08
N PHE A 164 -19.69 -11.15 15.18
CA PHE A 164 -21.08 -10.76 14.99
C PHE A 164 -21.62 -11.49 13.76
N PHE A 165 -22.56 -12.38 13.99
CA PHE A 165 -23.20 -13.13 12.93
C PHE A 165 -24.29 -12.33 12.25
N ASN A 166 -24.55 -12.61 11.00
CA ASN A 166 -25.63 -11.98 10.23
C ASN A 166 -27.03 -12.29 10.81
N SER A 167 -27.16 -13.40 11.51
CA SER A 167 -28.39 -13.78 12.26
C SER A 167 -28.70 -12.86 13.45
N GLY A 168 -27.74 -12.03 13.89
CA GLY A 168 -27.82 -11.20 15.11
C GLY A 168 -27.25 -11.87 16.35
N GLU A 169 -26.73 -13.07 16.24
CA GLU A 169 -25.98 -13.75 17.30
C GLU A 169 -24.58 -13.15 17.45
N MET A 170 -23.93 -13.41 18.57
CA MET A 170 -22.57 -12.93 18.85
C MET A 170 -21.77 -14.00 19.59
N PHE A 171 -20.51 -14.14 19.22
CA PHE A 171 -19.50 -14.83 20.01
C PHE A 171 -18.48 -13.82 20.53
N SER A 172 -18.12 -13.92 21.82
CA SER A 172 -17.05 -13.16 22.45
C SER A 172 -16.16 -14.11 23.23
N GLY A 173 -14.86 -14.18 22.92
CA GLY A 173 -13.95 -15.10 23.61
C GLY A 173 -12.65 -15.33 22.85
N ASP A 174 -11.99 -16.44 23.21
CA ASP A 174 -10.66 -16.79 22.71
C ASP A 174 -10.68 -17.31 21.27
N TRP A 175 -9.67 -16.89 20.51
CA TRP A 175 -9.41 -17.31 19.14
C TRP A 175 -7.99 -17.86 19.00
N LYS A 176 -7.86 -18.93 18.24
CA LYS A 176 -6.57 -19.51 17.86
C LYS A 176 -6.68 -20.12 16.47
N ASP A 177 -5.74 -19.77 15.59
CA ASP A 177 -5.67 -20.29 14.22
C ASP A 177 -7.02 -20.18 13.48
N ASP A 178 -7.64 -18.97 13.53
CA ASP A 178 -8.96 -18.64 12.97
C ASP A 178 -10.16 -19.38 13.58
N LYS A 179 -9.98 -20.13 14.64
CA LYS A 179 -11.03 -20.89 15.30
C LYS A 179 -11.34 -20.32 16.68
N ARG A 180 -12.62 -20.38 17.05
CA ARG A 180 -13.04 -20.16 18.43
C ARG A 180 -12.46 -21.28 19.30
N THR A 181 -11.92 -20.93 20.45
CA THR A 181 -11.26 -21.86 21.38
C THR A 181 -11.35 -21.32 22.80
N GLY A 182 -10.98 -22.13 23.78
CA GLY A 182 -10.88 -21.67 25.16
C GLY A 182 -12.21 -21.20 25.75
N GLN A 183 -12.14 -20.22 26.63
CA GLN A 183 -13.33 -19.63 27.26
C GLN A 183 -14.02 -18.65 26.31
N GLY A 184 -15.36 -18.68 26.32
CA GLY A 184 -16.13 -17.75 25.50
C GLY A 184 -17.59 -17.68 25.90
N ILE A 185 -18.25 -16.66 25.38
CA ILE A 185 -19.68 -16.42 25.54
C ILE A 185 -20.32 -16.38 24.15
N TYR A 186 -21.32 -17.22 23.95
CA TYR A 186 -22.18 -17.15 22.78
C TYR A 186 -23.54 -16.59 23.19
N THR A 187 -23.95 -15.49 22.55
CA THR A 187 -25.24 -14.85 22.81
C THR A 187 -26.15 -15.12 21.61
N PHE A 188 -27.30 -15.74 21.90
CA PHE A 188 -28.33 -16.06 20.92
C PHE A 188 -29.24 -14.86 20.66
N THR A 189 -29.96 -14.87 19.54
CA THR A 189 -30.88 -13.79 19.14
C THR A 189 -32.05 -13.55 20.13
N ASN A 190 -32.46 -14.58 20.88
CA ASN A 190 -33.48 -14.49 21.93
C ASN A 190 -32.94 -13.95 23.26
N GLY A 191 -31.63 -13.63 23.33
CA GLY A 191 -30.97 -13.11 24.52
C GLY A 191 -30.39 -14.22 25.44
N ASP A 192 -30.62 -15.50 25.16
CA ASP A 192 -29.97 -16.58 25.89
C ASP A 192 -28.44 -16.53 25.69
N ARG A 193 -27.73 -17.05 26.67
CA ARG A 193 -26.25 -17.06 26.67
C ARG A 193 -25.71 -18.43 27.02
N TYR A 194 -24.74 -18.89 26.29
CA TYR A 194 -23.87 -20.01 26.65
C TYR A 194 -22.50 -19.44 27.03
N GLU A 195 -22.01 -19.80 28.19
CA GLU A 195 -20.66 -19.47 28.66
C GLU A 195 -19.91 -20.77 28.97
N GLY A 196 -18.76 -20.97 28.36
CA GLY A 196 -18.00 -22.20 28.49
C GLY A 196 -16.85 -22.34 27.52
N MET A 197 -16.40 -23.60 27.39
CA MET A 197 -15.31 -23.97 26.48
C MET A 197 -15.80 -24.17 25.03
N PHE A 198 -15.00 -23.71 24.09
CA PHE A 198 -15.21 -23.84 22.64
C PHE A 198 -14.11 -24.65 21.97
#